data_dca6562c49a34325f863eaaa5832faa6
#
_entry.id   dca6562c49a34325f863eaaa5832faa6
#
_cell.length_a   1.000
_cell.length_b   1.000
_cell.length_c   1.000
_cell.angle_alpha   90.00
_cell.angle_beta   90.00
_cell.angle_gamma   90.00
#
_symmetry.space_group_name_H-M   'P 1'
#
loop_
_entity.id
_entity.type
_entity.pdbx_description
1 polymer ?
#
loop_
_entity_poly.entity_id
_entity_poly.type
_entity_poly.pdbx_seq_one_letter_code
_entity_poly.pdbx_strand_id
1 'polypeptide(L)'
;MRGQRKKPRRNFRAIQAKREEFANIVADPKAGLKPTTTGATEKSNVATYLQRPYDNAPQIAATIRDSVNKYGVLAKVIDYYQSLPTYNFAIKPILGNKVYDIDTVNMRNDYIDIAYALEQYNIKYYAPIFFRDTLIEGVTFYYKIEDSDGISFMKFPIEWCKIRGIENGVYRFMIDVTKFKQDFLTTLPEELQTAYEQYQNGNATDENSWYNNRYYFVSEKGVAFTFDSSALDYGGLAVSPFAGVLLDIMSVAQAKNNVDIKDGIDTTRILHSKIPVDNDGRILMTAKEAKVYDSAIRSRLPKGVVNVTTPTKLENVPLTNSGNTNALDTVKKSTEQLFFDVGTPAPLFGGDTTSANIVKTSIQKDANWVYTNLFPLLENYYNSEIAQVKTKGKAKWAIKFVRQSTFTLKDDVALQKDQLSYGGSRLNYLAANGFSPSEIVSQLSFEQQALGIDDLMIVKPTSNTISASEVSEQGRGRPVTDNPTDDTDRLDGEK
;
A
#
# COMPACT_ATOMS: atom_id res chain seq x y z
N MET A 1 40.24 83.16 -34.31
CA MET A 1 40.60 81.90 -33.64
C MET A 1 39.36 81.38 -32.85
N ARG A 2 38.73 80.37 -33.34
CA ARG A 2 37.58 79.74 -32.68
C ARG A 2 38.09 78.65 -31.70
N GLY A 3 37.98 78.90 -30.38
CA GLY A 3 38.31 77.91 -29.33
C GLY A 3 37.42 76.67 -29.39
N GLN A 4 37.99 75.52 -29.67
CA GLN A 4 37.33 74.24 -29.56
C GLN A 4 37.11 73.95 -28.09
N ARG A 5 35.84 73.94 -27.65
CA ARG A 5 35.42 73.38 -26.33
C ARG A 5 35.69 71.87 -26.31
N LYS A 6 36.66 71.41 -25.56
CA LYS A 6 36.93 69.97 -25.25
C LYS A 6 35.69 69.41 -24.55
N LYS A 7 35.04 68.45 -25.18
CA LYS A 7 34.01 67.65 -24.50
C LYS A 7 34.62 66.93 -23.29
N PRO A 8 33.97 66.96 -22.11
CA PRO A 8 34.48 66.28 -20.92
C PRO A 8 34.58 64.76 -21.19
N ARG A 9 35.77 64.17 -20.92
CA ARG A 9 35.98 62.72 -20.98
C ARG A 9 34.98 62.04 -19.99
N ARG A 10 34.11 61.23 -20.50
CA ARG A 10 33.19 60.39 -19.67
C ARG A 10 34.04 59.55 -18.72
N ASN A 11 33.83 59.72 -17.41
CA ASN A 11 34.53 58.95 -16.41
C ASN A 11 33.83 57.56 -16.28
N PHE A 12 34.26 56.62 -17.12
CA PHE A 12 33.69 55.27 -17.21
C PHE A 12 33.67 54.54 -15.88
N ARG A 13 34.71 54.71 -15.02
CA ARG A 13 34.77 54.10 -13.70
C ARG A 13 33.69 54.60 -12.75
N ALA A 14 33.36 55.88 -12.75
CA ALA A 14 32.28 56.43 -11.91
C ALA A 14 30.88 55.96 -12.37
N ILE A 15 30.70 55.74 -13.70
CA ILE A 15 29.46 55.19 -14.24
C ILE A 15 29.33 53.74 -13.89
N GLN A 16 30.41 52.97 -13.89
CA GLN A 16 30.41 51.54 -13.55
C GLN A 16 30.16 51.33 -12.05
N ALA A 17 30.82 52.10 -11.17
CA ALA A 17 30.56 52.06 -9.72
C ALA A 17 29.10 52.40 -9.36
N LYS A 18 28.52 53.40 -10.00
CA LYS A 18 27.08 53.71 -9.84
C LYS A 18 26.16 52.59 -10.33
N ARG A 19 26.52 51.91 -11.45
CA ARG A 19 25.74 50.76 -11.95
C ARG A 19 25.77 49.58 -10.99
N GLU A 20 26.90 49.30 -10.39
CA GLU A 20 27.04 48.22 -9.38
C GLU A 20 26.29 48.56 -8.09
N GLU A 21 26.29 49.82 -7.66
CA GLU A 21 25.49 50.27 -6.50
C GLU A 21 23.99 50.13 -6.73
N PHE A 22 23.47 50.40 -7.94
CA PHE A 22 22.10 50.20 -8.33
C PHE A 22 21.74 48.71 -8.55
N ALA A 23 22.68 47.89 -9.04
CA ALA A 23 22.48 46.46 -9.18
C ALA A 23 22.21 45.79 -7.83
N ASN A 24 22.86 46.25 -6.74
CA ASN A 24 22.63 45.76 -5.40
C ASN A 24 21.26 46.14 -4.81
N ILE A 25 20.61 47.19 -5.36
CA ILE A 25 19.22 47.57 -4.95
C ILE A 25 18.20 46.67 -5.67
N VAL A 26 18.50 46.24 -6.89
CA VAL A 26 17.63 45.41 -7.73
C VAL A 26 17.69 43.94 -7.29
N ALA A 27 18.84 43.48 -6.81
CA ALA A 27 19.05 42.10 -6.35
C ALA A 27 18.46 41.90 -4.94
N ASP A 28 17.16 41.66 -4.84
CA ASP A 28 16.54 41.12 -3.62
C ASP A 28 16.58 39.59 -3.68
N PRO A 29 17.42 38.93 -2.88
CA PRO A 29 17.51 37.46 -2.90
C PRO A 29 16.21 36.77 -2.41
N LYS A 30 15.26 37.52 -1.81
CA LYS A 30 13.95 37.00 -1.38
C LYS A 30 12.85 37.07 -2.46
N ALA A 31 13.08 37.81 -3.54
CA ALA A 31 12.10 37.94 -4.63
C ALA A 31 12.27 36.86 -5.74
N GLY A 32 13.32 36.06 -5.67
CA GLY A 32 13.50 34.95 -6.60
C GLY A 32 12.73 33.72 -6.15
N LEU A 33 11.67 33.37 -6.88
CA LEU A 33 11.16 32.01 -6.93
C LEU A 33 12.30 31.12 -7.43
N LYS A 34 13.18 30.69 -6.49
CA LYS A 34 14.17 29.66 -6.82
C LYS A 34 13.36 28.38 -7.02
N PRO A 35 13.37 27.79 -8.22
CA PRO A 35 12.86 26.44 -8.36
C PRO A 35 13.63 25.59 -7.36
N THR A 36 12.94 24.96 -6.45
CA THR A 36 13.53 23.99 -5.52
C THR A 36 14.06 22.85 -6.37
N THR A 37 15.38 22.81 -6.56
CA THR A 37 16.10 21.76 -7.30
C THR A 37 16.05 20.41 -6.60
N THR A 38 15.47 20.34 -5.41
CA THR A 38 15.35 19.14 -4.59
C THR A 38 14.71 17.97 -5.34
N GLY A 39 13.62 18.21 -6.07
CA GLY A 39 12.91 17.14 -6.79
C GLY A 39 13.69 16.53 -7.96
N ALA A 40 14.51 17.32 -8.67
CA ALA A 40 15.32 16.81 -9.77
C ALA A 40 16.48 15.92 -9.29
N THR A 41 17.08 16.28 -8.15
CA THR A 41 18.18 15.50 -7.53
C THR A 41 17.63 14.18 -6.96
N GLU A 42 16.45 14.19 -6.30
CA GLU A 42 15.80 12.99 -5.81
C GLU A 42 15.47 12.03 -6.98
N LYS A 43 14.91 12.52 -8.06
CA LYS A 43 14.59 11.72 -9.26
C LYS A 43 15.83 11.10 -9.89
N SER A 44 16.96 11.83 -9.96
CA SER A 44 18.24 11.32 -10.48
C SER A 44 18.79 10.19 -9.59
N ASN A 45 18.71 10.33 -8.27
CA ASN A 45 19.14 9.29 -7.34
C ASN A 45 18.29 8.01 -7.49
N VAL A 46 16.97 8.14 -7.60
CA VAL A 46 16.07 7.01 -7.83
C VAL A 46 16.39 6.32 -9.15
N ALA A 47 16.61 7.07 -10.23
CA ALA A 47 17.00 6.48 -11.51
C ALA A 47 18.31 5.67 -11.42
N THR A 48 19.25 6.12 -10.59
CA THR A 48 20.50 5.39 -10.32
C THR A 48 20.25 4.10 -9.52
N TYR A 49 19.39 4.14 -8.49
CA TYR A 49 19.04 2.95 -7.72
C TYR A 49 18.34 1.89 -8.58
N LEU A 50 17.48 2.31 -9.50
CA LEU A 50 16.74 1.40 -10.39
C LEU A 50 17.62 0.74 -11.47
N GLN A 51 18.88 1.19 -11.69
CA GLN A 51 19.81 0.50 -12.57
C GLN A 51 20.27 -0.86 -12.00
N ARG A 52 20.33 -0.98 -10.66
CA ARG A 52 20.66 -2.21 -9.93
C ARG A 52 19.69 -2.35 -8.75
N PRO A 53 18.44 -2.74 -9.02
CA PRO A 53 17.39 -2.62 -8.04
C PRO A 53 17.60 -3.53 -6.82
N TYR A 54 18.13 -4.72 -6.98
CA TYR A 54 18.38 -5.63 -5.85
C TYR A 54 19.55 -5.18 -4.96
N ASP A 55 20.60 -4.61 -5.55
CA ASP A 55 21.74 -4.06 -4.79
C ASP A 55 21.29 -2.84 -3.96
N ASN A 56 20.30 -2.11 -4.46
CA ASN A 56 19.75 -0.89 -3.84
C ASN A 56 18.37 -1.10 -3.22
N ALA A 57 17.97 -2.34 -2.96
CA ALA A 57 16.63 -2.65 -2.42
C ALA A 57 16.31 -1.86 -1.12
N PRO A 58 17.23 -1.72 -0.14
CA PRO A 58 16.96 -0.90 1.05
C PRO A 58 16.73 0.58 0.73
N GLN A 59 17.48 1.17 -0.20
CA GLN A 59 17.35 2.57 -0.62
C GLN A 59 16.02 2.79 -1.36
N ILE A 60 15.63 1.85 -2.22
CA ILE A 60 14.35 1.86 -2.92
C ILE A 60 13.20 1.74 -1.89
N ALA A 61 13.29 0.81 -0.94
CA ALA A 61 12.28 0.65 0.11
C ALA A 61 12.12 1.93 0.96
N ALA A 62 13.23 2.56 1.35
CA ALA A 62 13.23 3.83 2.06
C ALA A 62 12.56 4.95 1.22
N THR A 63 12.90 5.02 -0.07
CA THR A 63 12.31 6.00 -0.99
C THR A 63 10.81 5.80 -1.17
N ILE A 64 10.35 4.55 -1.30
CA ILE A 64 8.90 4.25 -1.40
C ILE A 64 8.19 4.63 -0.10
N ARG A 65 8.74 4.27 1.05
CA ARG A 65 8.18 4.63 2.38
C ARG A 65 8.03 6.15 2.52
N ASP A 66 9.05 6.91 2.15
CA ASP A 66 8.99 8.37 2.15
C ASP A 66 7.97 8.89 1.14
N SER A 67 7.89 8.28 -0.05
CA SER A 67 6.95 8.65 -1.10
C SER A 67 5.49 8.40 -0.69
N VAL A 68 5.20 7.31 0.04
CA VAL A 68 3.87 7.05 0.62
C VAL A 68 3.44 8.18 1.56
N ASN A 69 4.37 8.70 2.36
CA ASN A 69 4.08 9.79 3.28
C ASN A 69 3.96 11.16 2.58
N LYS A 70 4.70 11.37 1.49
CA LYS A 70 4.74 12.64 0.74
C LYS A 70 3.64 12.73 -0.32
N TYR A 71 3.33 11.64 -1.00
CA TYR A 71 2.46 11.61 -2.18
C TYR A 71 1.19 10.80 -1.94
N GLY A 72 0.09 11.49 -1.68
CA GLY A 72 -1.20 10.87 -1.35
C GLY A 72 -1.74 9.90 -2.41
N VAL A 73 -1.29 10.00 -3.67
CA VAL A 73 -1.68 9.06 -4.74
C VAL A 73 -1.12 7.68 -4.46
N LEU A 74 0.18 7.57 -4.12
CA LEU A 74 0.80 6.29 -3.79
C LEU A 74 0.20 5.67 -2.53
N ALA A 75 -0.05 6.50 -1.50
CA ALA A 75 -0.72 6.04 -0.29
C ALA A 75 -2.08 5.40 -0.61
N LYS A 76 -2.91 6.07 -1.42
CA LYS A 76 -4.22 5.56 -1.84
C LYS A 76 -4.13 4.26 -2.64
N VAL A 77 -3.13 4.12 -3.52
CA VAL A 77 -2.93 2.89 -4.29
C VAL A 77 -2.56 1.74 -3.35
N ILE A 78 -1.67 1.96 -2.40
CA ILE A 78 -1.29 0.94 -1.42
C ILE A 78 -2.49 0.56 -0.53
N ASP A 79 -3.24 1.54 -0.04
CA ASP A 79 -4.45 1.33 0.76
C ASP A 79 -5.53 0.56 -0.04
N TYR A 80 -5.64 0.84 -1.35
CA TYR A 80 -6.51 0.09 -2.24
C TYR A 80 -6.12 -1.39 -2.28
N TYR A 81 -4.87 -1.72 -2.58
CA TYR A 81 -4.40 -3.11 -2.60
C TYR A 81 -4.57 -3.79 -1.24
N GLN A 82 -4.22 -3.11 -0.15
CA GLN A 82 -4.37 -3.63 1.21
C GLN A 82 -5.82 -3.97 1.55
N SER A 83 -6.78 -3.18 1.05
CA SER A 83 -8.20 -3.33 1.31
C SER A 83 -8.93 -4.25 0.34
N LEU A 84 -8.28 -4.71 -0.74
CA LEU A 84 -8.90 -5.60 -1.72
C LEU A 84 -9.42 -6.90 -1.08
N PRO A 85 -8.60 -7.72 -0.37
CA PRO A 85 -9.05 -8.97 0.20
C PRO A 85 -9.77 -8.75 1.54
N THR A 86 -10.72 -9.60 1.85
CA THR A 86 -11.42 -9.59 3.15
C THR A 86 -10.62 -10.24 4.27
N TYR A 87 -9.55 -10.97 3.94
CA TYR A 87 -8.75 -11.79 4.87
C TYR A 87 -9.58 -12.84 5.65
N ASN A 88 -10.76 -13.18 5.16
CA ASN A 88 -11.57 -14.26 5.70
C ASN A 88 -10.93 -15.60 5.38
N PHE A 89 -11.00 -16.55 6.31
CA PHE A 89 -10.37 -17.86 6.15
C PHE A 89 -11.23 -18.96 6.76
N ALA A 90 -11.00 -20.18 6.29
CA ALA A 90 -11.61 -21.39 6.84
C ALA A 90 -10.52 -22.42 7.14
N ILE A 91 -10.75 -23.27 8.12
CA ILE A 91 -9.90 -24.42 8.45
C ILE A 91 -10.48 -25.65 7.74
N LYS A 92 -9.60 -26.41 7.10
CA LYS A 92 -9.96 -27.61 6.33
C LYS A 92 -9.15 -28.82 6.80
N PRO A 93 -9.79 -29.98 6.99
CA PRO A 93 -9.06 -31.23 7.22
C PRO A 93 -8.47 -31.75 5.89
N ILE A 94 -7.29 -32.33 5.96
CA ILE A 94 -6.63 -33.06 4.87
C ILE A 94 -6.62 -34.52 5.27
N LEU A 95 -7.60 -35.29 4.80
CA LEU A 95 -7.83 -36.68 5.24
C LEU A 95 -7.01 -37.72 4.46
N GLY A 96 -6.60 -37.40 3.25
CA GLY A 96 -5.91 -38.35 2.37
C GLY A 96 -6.73 -39.64 2.17
N ASN A 97 -6.09 -40.80 2.36
CA ASN A 97 -6.73 -42.12 2.20
C ASN A 97 -7.65 -42.52 3.36
N LYS A 98 -7.83 -41.65 4.37
CA LYS A 98 -8.63 -41.94 5.60
C LYS A 98 -10.05 -41.34 5.56
N VAL A 99 -10.56 -41.02 4.40
CA VAL A 99 -11.89 -40.41 4.24
C VAL A 99 -13.01 -41.26 4.82
N TYR A 100 -12.82 -42.58 4.90
CA TYR A 100 -13.82 -43.55 5.42
C TYR A 100 -13.59 -43.95 6.88
N ASP A 101 -12.47 -43.57 7.50
CA ASP A 101 -12.14 -43.86 8.90
C ASP A 101 -11.98 -42.56 9.69
N ILE A 102 -13.08 -41.87 9.91
CA ILE A 102 -13.12 -40.56 10.56
C ILE A 102 -13.42 -40.75 12.06
N ASP A 103 -12.45 -40.42 12.90
CA ASP A 103 -12.64 -40.26 14.33
C ASP A 103 -13.30 -38.88 14.60
N THR A 104 -14.64 -38.89 14.63
CA THR A 104 -15.43 -37.68 14.72
C THR A 104 -15.20 -36.88 16.00
N VAL A 105 -14.92 -37.53 17.12
CA VAL A 105 -14.72 -36.88 18.43
C VAL A 105 -13.37 -36.19 18.47
N ASN A 106 -12.28 -36.88 18.09
CA ASN A 106 -10.97 -36.28 18.08
C ASN A 106 -10.83 -35.21 16.99
N MET A 107 -11.43 -35.41 15.82
CA MET A 107 -11.45 -34.38 14.76
C MET A 107 -12.18 -33.11 15.17
N ARG A 108 -13.30 -33.24 15.90
CA ARG A 108 -14.01 -32.08 16.42
C ARG A 108 -13.18 -31.31 17.42
N ASN A 109 -12.53 -32.01 18.34
CA ASN A 109 -11.64 -31.37 19.33
C ASN A 109 -10.43 -30.70 18.65
N ASP A 110 -9.78 -31.38 17.72
CA ASP A 110 -8.66 -30.82 16.97
C ASP A 110 -9.06 -29.56 16.20
N TYR A 111 -10.23 -29.54 15.56
CA TYR A 111 -10.74 -28.34 14.88
C TYR A 111 -10.90 -27.17 15.86
N ILE A 112 -11.46 -27.43 17.03
CA ILE A 112 -11.67 -26.43 18.08
C ILE A 112 -10.30 -25.91 18.58
N ASP A 113 -9.38 -26.81 18.91
CA ASP A 113 -8.05 -26.44 19.41
C ASP A 113 -7.28 -25.59 18.39
N ILE A 114 -7.34 -25.95 17.10
CA ILE A 114 -6.72 -25.19 16.01
C ILE A 114 -7.41 -23.84 15.80
N ALA A 115 -8.75 -23.80 15.87
CA ALA A 115 -9.48 -22.56 15.72
C ALA A 115 -9.10 -21.55 16.80
N TYR A 116 -8.99 -21.97 18.06
CA TYR A 116 -8.55 -21.12 19.16
C TYR A 116 -7.08 -20.76 19.07
N ALA A 117 -6.20 -21.68 18.62
CA ALA A 117 -4.80 -21.37 18.38
C ALA A 117 -4.63 -20.28 17.31
N LEU A 118 -5.40 -20.36 16.22
CA LEU A 118 -5.36 -19.34 15.15
C LEU A 118 -5.94 -17.99 15.61
N GLU A 119 -6.86 -17.96 16.56
CA GLU A 119 -7.38 -16.72 17.11
C GLU A 119 -6.28 -15.89 17.78
N GLN A 120 -5.30 -16.54 18.44
CA GLN A 120 -4.16 -15.88 19.08
C GLN A 120 -3.32 -15.07 18.09
N TYR A 121 -3.30 -15.45 16.82
CA TYR A 121 -2.53 -14.75 15.77
C TYR A 121 -3.20 -13.44 15.30
N ASN A 122 -4.45 -13.20 15.66
CA ASN A 122 -5.22 -12.04 15.20
C ASN A 122 -5.02 -11.77 13.70
N ILE A 123 -5.28 -12.80 12.89
CA ILE A 123 -4.95 -12.84 11.45
C ILE A 123 -5.53 -11.63 10.71
N LYS A 124 -6.79 -11.25 11.00
CA LYS A 124 -7.47 -10.12 10.35
C LYS A 124 -6.80 -8.77 10.65
N TYR A 125 -6.03 -8.67 11.72
CA TYR A 125 -5.26 -7.46 12.05
C TYR A 125 -3.87 -7.48 11.41
N TYR A 126 -3.14 -8.60 11.53
CA TYR A 126 -1.75 -8.66 11.06
C TYR A 126 -1.59 -8.90 9.57
N ALA A 127 -2.46 -9.69 8.92
CA ALA A 127 -2.32 -9.99 7.49
C ALA A 127 -2.37 -8.74 6.61
N PRO A 128 -3.26 -7.74 6.83
CA PRO A 128 -3.21 -6.47 6.12
C PRO A 128 -1.89 -5.70 6.34
N ILE A 129 -1.32 -5.76 7.54
CA ILE A 129 -0.05 -5.09 7.87
C ILE A 129 1.10 -5.75 7.11
N PHE A 130 1.19 -7.09 7.14
CA PHE A 130 2.20 -7.83 6.39
C PHE A 130 2.13 -7.53 4.90
N PHE A 131 0.92 -7.48 4.35
CA PHE A 131 0.71 -7.15 2.94
C PHE A 131 1.17 -5.75 2.61
N ARG A 132 0.69 -4.74 3.35
CA ARG A 132 1.06 -3.34 3.16
C ARG A 132 2.57 -3.14 3.22
N ASP A 133 3.20 -3.70 4.24
CA ASP A 133 4.62 -3.54 4.45
C ASP A 133 5.43 -4.21 3.32
N THR A 134 5.00 -5.40 2.87
CA THR A 134 5.64 -6.11 1.75
C THR A 134 5.46 -5.36 0.42
N LEU A 135 4.32 -4.71 0.19
CA LEU A 135 4.12 -3.82 -0.96
C LEU A 135 5.11 -2.64 -0.95
N ILE A 136 5.36 -2.07 0.23
CA ILE A 136 6.27 -0.91 0.37
C ILE A 136 7.73 -1.33 0.26
N GLU A 137 8.13 -2.39 0.95
CA GLU A 137 9.55 -2.74 1.13
C GLU A 137 10.05 -3.80 0.16
N GLY A 138 9.14 -4.55 -0.50
CA GLY A 138 9.47 -5.68 -1.38
C GLY A 138 9.73 -6.97 -0.61
N VAL A 139 10.45 -6.90 0.50
CA VAL A 139 10.62 -7.97 1.47
C VAL A 139 10.48 -7.43 2.88
N THR A 140 9.80 -8.18 3.75
CA THR A 140 9.61 -7.82 5.16
C THR A 140 10.01 -8.95 6.07
N PHE A 141 10.51 -8.61 7.24
CA PHE A 141 11.07 -9.54 8.21
C PHE A 141 10.38 -9.34 9.55
N TYR A 142 9.74 -10.39 10.05
CA TYR A 142 9.02 -10.38 11.31
C TYR A 142 9.50 -11.49 12.22
N TYR A 143 9.53 -11.19 13.50
CA TYR A 143 9.79 -12.16 14.57
C TYR A 143 8.53 -12.32 15.42
N LYS A 144 8.06 -13.54 15.56
CA LYS A 144 6.90 -13.90 16.37
C LYS A 144 7.26 -13.87 17.85
N ILE A 145 6.54 -13.09 18.64
CA ILE A 145 6.64 -13.02 20.10
C ILE A 145 5.35 -13.63 20.66
N GLU A 146 5.54 -14.61 21.53
CA GLU A 146 4.46 -15.28 22.25
C GLU A 146 4.55 -14.91 23.73
N ASP A 147 3.47 -14.35 24.25
CA ASP A 147 3.35 -14.02 25.67
C ASP A 147 1.99 -14.49 26.24
N SER A 148 1.70 -14.14 27.50
CA SER A 148 0.43 -14.49 28.16
C SER A 148 -0.80 -13.85 27.51
N ASP A 149 -0.62 -12.75 26.77
CA ASP A 149 -1.69 -11.95 26.20
C ASP A 149 -1.99 -12.33 24.74
N GLY A 150 -1.12 -13.18 24.13
CA GLY A 150 -1.29 -13.69 22.77
C GLY A 150 -0.02 -13.61 21.94
N ILE A 151 -0.20 -13.51 20.61
CA ILE A 151 0.90 -13.47 19.65
C ILE A 151 1.01 -12.07 19.07
N SER A 152 2.23 -11.53 19.12
CA SER A 152 2.59 -10.26 18.50
C SER A 152 3.78 -10.44 17.55
N PHE A 153 4.02 -9.45 16.69
CA PHE A 153 5.09 -9.51 15.70
C PHE A 153 5.98 -8.28 15.77
N MET A 154 7.27 -8.50 15.96
CA MET A 154 8.30 -7.49 15.88
C MET A 154 8.83 -7.43 14.45
N LYS A 155 8.77 -6.27 13.81
CA LYS A 155 9.33 -6.03 12.48
C LYS A 155 10.77 -5.61 12.56
N PHE A 156 11.62 -6.18 11.71
CA PHE A 156 13.02 -5.78 11.56
C PHE A 156 13.24 -4.95 10.29
N PRO A 157 14.18 -3.97 10.32
CA PRO A 157 14.56 -3.22 9.14
C PRO A 157 15.16 -4.11 8.03
N ILE A 158 14.82 -3.81 6.77
CA ILE A 158 15.35 -4.52 5.60
C ILE A 158 16.89 -4.48 5.54
N GLU A 159 17.51 -3.42 6.07
CA GLU A 159 18.96 -3.24 6.11
C GLU A 159 19.67 -4.20 7.07
N TRP A 160 18.93 -4.85 7.97
CA TRP A 160 19.47 -5.76 8.98
C TRP A 160 19.33 -7.22 8.59
N CYS A 161 18.43 -7.54 7.68
CA CYS A 161 17.99 -8.89 7.43
C CYS A 161 18.21 -9.32 5.98
N LYS A 162 18.29 -10.64 5.76
CA LYS A 162 18.31 -11.27 4.44
C LYS A 162 17.56 -12.59 4.50
N ILE A 163 16.86 -12.94 3.43
CA ILE A 163 16.27 -14.28 3.31
C ILE A 163 17.40 -15.29 3.27
N ARG A 164 17.32 -16.32 4.11
CA ARG A 164 18.26 -17.44 4.17
C ARG A 164 17.85 -18.58 3.22
N GLY A 165 16.55 -18.87 3.16
CA GLY A 165 16.01 -19.99 2.42
C GLY A 165 14.51 -20.13 2.61
N ILE A 166 13.95 -21.24 2.09
CA ILE A 166 12.54 -21.59 2.20
C ILE A 166 12.45 -22.92 2.97
N GLU A 167 11.66 -22.93 4.03
CA GLU A 167 11.39 -24.11 4.85
C GLU A 167 9.88 -24.33 4.91
N ASN A 168 9.38 -25.46 4.42
CA ASN A 168 7.96 -25.79 4.36
C ASN A 168 7.10 -24.70 3.64
N GLY A 169 7.67 -24.04 2.62
CA GLY A 169 7.01 -22.96 1.88
C GLY A 169 7.05 -21.60 2.58
N VAL A 170 7.73 -21.48 3.72
CA VAL A 170 7.93 -20.24 4.48
C VAL A 170 9.33 -19.72 4.26
N TYR A 171 9.45 -18.44 3.91
CA TYR A 171 10.74 -17.78 3.82
C TYR A 171 11.31 -17.55 5.22
N ARG A 172 12.51 -18.11 5.46
CA ARG A 172 13.29 -17.92 6.69
C ARG A 172 14.40 -16.92 6.45
N PHE A 173 14.80 -16.19 7.48
CA PHE A 173 15.78 -15.13 7.34
C PHE A 173 16.92 -15.20 8.35
N MET A 174 17.97 -14.48 8.05
CA MET A 174 19.10 -14.22 8.92
C MET A 174 19.23 -12.74 9.21
N ILE A 175 19.72 -12.39 10.39
CA ILE A 175 19.83 -11.01 10.86
C ILE A 175 21.28 -10.65 11.16
N ASP A 176 21.69 -9.45 10.74
CA ASP A 176 23.02 -8.88 10.99
C ASP A 176 23.10 -8.34 12.42
N VAL A 177 23.69 -9.14 13.31
CA VAL A 177 23.81 -8.77 14.72
C VAL A 177 24.73 -7.57 14.96
N THR A 178 25.61 -7.21 14.01
CA THR A 178 26.47 -6.02 14.12
C THR A 178 25.66 -4.71 14.11
N LYS A 179 24.41 -4.76 13.69
CA LYS A 179 23.50 -3.62 13.65
C LYS A 179 22.82 -3.34 15.00
N PHE A 180 22.92 -4.26 15.96
CA PHE A 180 22.32 -4.11 17.27
C PHE A 180 23.07 -3.05 18.07
N LYS A 181 22.34 -2.10 18.63
CA LYS A 181 22.86 -1.07 19.53
C LYS A 181 22.55 -1.46 20.96
N GLN A 182 23.45 -1.15 21.86
CA GLN A 182 23.36 -1.54 23.27
C GLN A 182 22.07 -1.03 23.95
N ASP A 183 21.62 0.17 23.60
CA ASP A 183 20.37 0.76 24.11
C ASP A 183 19.10 0.04 23.65
N PHE A 184 19.21 -0.74 22.57
CA PHE A 184 18.09 -1.46 21.98
C PHE A 184 18.05 -2.94 22.36
N LEU A 185 19.15 -3.49 22.90
CA LEU A 185 19.27 -4.93 23.20
C LEU A 185 18.19 -5.44 24.13
N THR A 186 17.85 -4.68 25.18
CA THR A 186 16.83 -5.07 26.17
C THR A 186 15.43 -5.21 25.59
N THR A 187 15.17 -4.63 24.40
CA THR A 187 13.88 -4.71 23.72
C THR A 187 13.81 -5.87 22.73
N LEU A 188 14.96 -6.51 22.43
CA LEU A 188 15.01 -7.66 21.52
C LEU A 188 14.56 -8.93 22.22
N PRO A 189 14.02 -9.90 21.48
CA PRO A 189 13.78 -11.25 21.98
C PRO A 189 15.06 -11.89 22.56
N GLU A 190 14.90 -12.73 23.58
CA GLU A 190 16.01 -13.40 24.29
C GLU A 190 16.94 -14.16 23.33
N GLU A 191 16.38 -14.82 22.32
CA GLU A 191 17.14 -15.49 21.26
C GLU A 191 18.17 -14.56 20.61
N LEU A 192 17.75 -13.34 20.26
CA LEU A 192 18.60 -12.37 19.58
C LEU A 192 19.59 -11.69 20.55
N GLN A 193 19.22 -11.53 21.82
CA GLN A 193 20.15 -11.07 22.85
C GLN A 193 21.28 -12.08 23.03
N THR A 194 20.96 -13.37 23.14
CA THR A 194 21.93 -14.48 23.24
C THR A 194 22.82 -14.52 21.98
N ALA A 195 22.26 -14.37 20.80
CA ALA A 195 23.03 -14.30 19.55
C ALA A 195 24.02 -13.12 19.56
N TYR A 196 23.61 -11.96 20.05
CA TYR A 196 24.52 -10.81 20.19
C TYR A 196 25.65 -11.06 21.17
N GLU A 197 25.37 -11.69 22.33
CA GLU A 197 26.38 -12.05 23.30
C GLU A 197 27.40 -13.08 22.74
N GLN A 198 26.92 -14.09 21.99
CA GLN A 198 27.79 -15.03 21.28
C GLN A 198 28.72 -14.31 20.28
N TYR A 199 28.16 -13.35 19.53
CA TYR A 199 28.96 -12.53 18.60
C TYR A 199 30.03 -11.72 19.33
N GLN A 200 29.69 -11.02 20.42
CA GLN A 200 30.63 -10.22 21.21
C GLN A 200 31.75 -11.06 21.82
N ASN A 201 31.43 -12.28 22.21
CA ASN A 201 32.40 -13.22 22.80
C ASN A 201 33.23 -13.99 21.75
N GLY A 202 33.05 -13.70 20.45
CA GLY A 202 33.77 -14.41 19.38
C GLY A 202 33.28 -15.84 19.12
N ASN A 203 32.11 -16.23 19.65
CA ASN A 203 31.54 -17.58 19.56
C ASN A 203 30.58 -17.75 18.38
N ALA A 204 30.50 -16.76 17.47
CA ALA A 204 29.64 -16.77 16.28
C ALA A 204 30.25 -17.64 15.14
N THR A 205 30.66 -18.90 15.45
CA THR A 205 31.43 -19.75 14.54
C THR A 205 30.69 -20.99 14.02
N ASP A 206 29.53 -21.33 14.61
CA ASP A 206 28.73 -22.47 14.18
C ASP A 206 28.03 -22.18 12.84
N GLU A 207 28.43 -22.85 11.78
CA GLU A 207 27.89 -22.69 10.42
C GLU A 207 26.39 -23.03 10.29
N ASN A 208 25.84 -23.81 11.25
CA ASN A 208 24.40 -24.11 11.28
C ASN A 208 23.56 -22.95 11.82
N SER A 209 24.17 -22.04 12.55
CA SER A 209 23.51 -20.91 13.22
C SER A 209 23.98 -19.56 12.70
N TRP A 210 25.11 -19.54 11.98
CA TRP A 210 25.76 -18.30 11.56
C TRP A 210 26.24 -18.32 10.10
N TYR A 211 26.12 -17.18 9.45
CA TYR A 211 26.73 -16.94 8.15
C TYR A 211 27.77 -15.81 8.25
N ASN A 212 28.98 -16.07 7.78
CA ASN A 212 30.12 -15.14 7.82
C ASN A 212 30.39 -14.55 9.22
N ASN A 213 30.17 -15.31 10.29
CA ASN A 213 30.35 -14.90 11.69
C ASN A 213 29.66 -13.57 12.06
N ARG A 214 28.63 -13.21 11.33
CA ARG A 214 27.94 -11.92 11.42
C ARG A 214 26.42 -12.03 11.37
N TYR A 215 25.91 -12.88 10.48
CA TYR A 215 24.48 -13.07 10.29
C TYR A 215 24.01 -14.27 11.09
N TYR A 216 23.15 -14.03 12.05
CA TYR A 216 22.52 -15.09 12.84
C TYR A 216 21.28 -15.63 12.11
N PHE A 217 21.14 -16.95 12.04
CA PHE A 217 19.96 -17.61 11.50
C PHE A 217 18.84 -17.60 12.52
N VAL A 218 17.82 -16.80 12.27
CA VAL A 218 16.67 -16.69 13.15
C VAL A 218 15.90 -18.01 13.15
N SER A 219 15.43 -18.43 14.33
CA SER A 219 14.66 -19.67 14.52
C SER A 219 13.35 -19.66 13.72
N GLU A 220 12.53 -20.71 13.90
CA GLU A 220 11.20 -20.83 13.29
C GLU A 220 10.24 -19.68 13.66
N LYS A 221 10.56 -18.90 14.70
CA LYS A 221 9.83 -17.68 15.07
C LYS A 221 10.02 -16.54 14.06
N GLY A 222 11.09 -16.61 13.25
CA GLY A 222 11.37 -15.66 12.18
C GLY A 222 10.64 -16.02 10.90
N VAL A 223 9.95 -15.05 10.28
CA VAL A 223 9.29 -15.18 8.99
C VAL A 223 9.57 -13.98 8.10
N ALA A 224 9.81 -14.22 6.82
CA ALA A 224 9.89 -13.18 5.83
C ALA A 224 8.74 -13.34 4.81
N PHE A 225 8.23 -12.20 4.33
CA PHE A 225 7.23 -12.15 3.26
C PHE A 225 7.79 -11.38 2.08
N THR A 226 7.68 -11.96 0.90
CA THR A 226 8.05 -11.32 -0.38
C THR A 226 7.19 -11.88 -1.50
N PHE A 227 6.88 -11.02 -2.49
CA PHE A 227 6.21 -11.43 -3.74
C PHE A 227 7.21 -11.80 -4.83
N ASP A 228 8.50 -11.55 -4.59
CA ASP A 228 9.57 -11.82 -5.53
C ASP A 228 10.20 -13.18 -5.26
N SER A 229 9.88 -14.16 -6.10
CA SER A 229 10.46 -15.51 -6.01
C SER A 229 11.96 -15.56 -6.27
N SER A 230 12.51 -14.52 -6.93
CA SER A 230 13.95 -14.42 -7.26
C SER A 230 14.78 -13.84 -6.11
N ALA A 231 14.16 -13.48 -4.97
CA ALA A 231 14.86 -12.86 -3.84
C ALA A 231 16.10 -13.65 -3.38
N LEU A 232 16.05 -14.99 -3.42
CA LEU A 232 17.18 -15.85 -3.06
C LEU A 232 18.35 -15.73 -4.03
N ASP A 233 18.07 -15.55 -5.32
CA ASP A 233 19.09 -15.43 -6.37
C ASP A 233 19.86 -14.11 -6.26
N TYR A 234 19.26 -13.11 -5.62
CA TYR A 234 19.80 -11.77 -5.42
C TYR A 234 20.20 -11.47 -3.97
N GLY A 235 20.74 -12.47 -3.28
CA GLY A 235 21.34 -12.29 -1.96
C GLY A 235 20.35 -12.11 -0.82
N GLY A 236 19.12 -12.58 -1.00
CA GLY A 236 18.09 -12.61 0.06
C GLY A 236 17.36 -11.28 0.26
N LEU A 237 17.41 -10.38 -0.73
CA LEU A 237 16.66 -9.13 -0.78
C LEU A 237 15.70 -9.14 -1.98
N ALA A 238 14.64 -8.39 -1.88
CA ALA A 238 13.64 -8.21 -2.92
C ALA A 238 13.27 -6.74 -3.09
N VAL A 239 12.70 -6.44 -4.23
CA VAL A 239 12.32 -5.07 -4.61
C VAL A 239 10.81 -4.93 -4.58
N SER A 240 10.32 -3.81 -4.09
CA SER A 240 8.90 -3.49 -4.08
C SER A 240 8.30 -3.55 -5.48
N PRO A 241 7.06 -4.08 -5.64
CA PRO A 241 6.33 -4.01 -6.90
C PRO A 241 6.14 -2.59 -7.44
N PHE A 242 6.18 -1.59 -6.57
CA PHE A 242 6.04 -0.18 -6.92
C PHE A 242 7.36 0.51 -7.28
N ALA A 243 8.49 -0.19 -7.28
CA ALA A 243 9.78 0.40 -7.64
C ALA A 243 9.79 0.98 -9.06
N GLY A 244 9.17 0.27 -10.02
CA GLY A 244 9.09 0.70 -11.41
C GLY A 244 8.32 2.02 -11.62
N VAL A 245 7.33 2.29 -10.80
CA VAL A 245 6.46 3.48 -10.91
C VAL A 245 6.94 4.68 -10.08
N LEU A 246 8.04 4.55 -9.35
CA LEU A 246 8.58 5.66 -8.54
C LEU A 246 8.89 6.92 -9.36
N LEU A 247 9.46 6.75 -10.55
CA LEU A 247 9.81 7.87 -11.43
C LEU A 247 8.55 8.59 -11.94
N ASP A 248 7.46 7.86 -12.15
CA ASP A 248 6.18 8.42 -12.60
C ASP A 248 5.49 9.19 -11.48
N ILE A 249 5.53 8.66 -10.26
CA ILE A 249 5.06 9.37 -9.05
C ILE A 249 5.78 10.69 -8.87
N MET A 250 7.11 10.69 -9.02
CA MET A 250 7.92 11.91 -8.94
C MET A 250 7.62 12.87 -10.09
N SER A 251 7.29 12.35 -11.27
CA SER A 251 6.89 13.17 -12.43
C SER A 251 5.55 13.86 -12.20
N VAL A 252 4.56 13.18 -11.62
CA VAL A 252 3.29 13.78 -11.21
C VAL A 252 3.50 14.88 -10.17
N ALA A 253 4.36 14.63 -9.18
CA ALA A 253 4.68 15.62 -8.16
C ALA A 253 5.37 16.85 -8.75
N GLN A 254 6.30 16.65 -9.69
CA GLN A 254 6.97 17.73 -10.39
C GLN A 254 5.99 18.53 -11.27
N ALA A 255 5.07 17.85 -11.96
CA ALA A 255 4.04 18.51 -12.76
C ALA A 255 3.14 19.41 -11.90
N LYS A 256 2.71 18.94 -10.71
CA LYS A 256 1.94 19.75 -9.75
C LYS A 256 2.74 20.96 -9.27
N ASN A 257 4.00 20.79 -8.90
CA ASN A 257 4.87 21.89 -8.48
C ASN A 257 5.04 22.93 -9.61
N ASN A 258 5.12 22.49 -10.86
CA ASN A 258 5.21 23.39 -12.02
C ASN A 258 3.91 24.19 -12.21
N VAL A 259 2.74 23.61 -11.89
CA VAL A 259 1.46 24.36 -11.86
C VAL A 259 1.49 25.43 -10.79
N ASP A 260 1.90 25.08 -9.57
CA ASP A 260 1.99 26.03 -8.45
C ASP A 260 2.94 27.19 -8.75
N ILE A 261 4.09 26.89 -9.37
CA ILE A 261 5.05 27.92 -9.82
C ILE A 261 4.42 28.80 -10.89
N LYS A 262 3.73 28.20 -11.87
CA LYS A 262 3.06 28.95 -12.93
C LYS A 262 1.96 29.86 -12.36
N ASP A 263 1.13 29.33 -11.50
CA ASP A 263 0.06 30.11 -10.84
C ASP A 263 0.67 31.24 -9.99
N GLY A 264 1.79 30.98 -9.33
CA GLY A 264 2.57 32.00 -8.61
C GLY A 264 3.09 33.11 -9.55
N ILE A 265 3.58 32.74 -10.74
CA ILE A 265 4.04 33.70 -11.76
C ILE A 265 2.85 34.45 -12.34
N ASP A 266 1.76 33.78 -12.71
CA ASP A 266 0.57 34.37 -13.32
C ASP A 266 -0.15 35.34 -12.36
N THR A 267 -0.05 35.10 -11.05
CA THR A 267 -0.59 35.98 -9.99
C THR A 267 0.36 37.09 -9.59
N THR A 268 1.66 36.98 -9.93
CA THR A 268 2.67 37.99 -9.59
C THR A 268 2.63 39.14 -10.60
N ARG A 269 2.34 40.34 -10.12
CA ARG A 269 2.40 41.58 -10.91
C ARG A 269 3.74 42.25 -10.67
N ILE A 270 4.40 42.64 -11.74
CA ILE A 270 5.65 43.43 -11.67
C ILE A 270 5.30 44.90 -11.81
N LEU A 271 5.52 45.68 -10.76
CA LEU A 271 5.48 47.14 -10.82
C LEU A 271 6.89 47.62 -11.17
N HIS A 272 6.97 48.34 -12.28
CA HIS A 272 8.27 48.93 -12.68
C HIS A 272 8.35 50.38 -12.24
N SER A 273 9.25 50.68 -11.32
CA SER A 273 9.56 52.03 -10.88
C SER A 273 10.79 52.52 -11.65
N LYS A 274 10.57 53.39 -12.64
CA LYS A 274 11.64 53.93 -13.47
C LYS A 274 12.41 55.02 -12.71
N ILE A 275 13.74 54.86 -12.61
CA ILE A 275 14.60 55.90 -12.10
C ILE A 275 14.79 56.95 -13.18
N PRO A 276 14.59 58.27 -12.87
CA PRO A 276 14.73 59.33 -13.86
C PRO A 276 16.18 59.45 -14.35
N VAL A 277 16.32 59.58 -15.68
CA VAL A 277 17.61 59.78 -16.37
C VAL A 277 17.49 61.02 -17.25
N ASP A 278 18.62 61.78 -17.42
CA ASP A 278 18.70 62.89 -18.35
C ASP A 278 18.84 62.42 -19.82
N ASN A 279 18.84 63.39 -20.77
CA ASN A 279 18.98 63.08 -22.17
C ASN A 279 20.35 62.43 -22.57
N ASP A 280 21.35 62.54 -21.69
CA ASP A 280 22.67 61.93 -21.84
C ASP A 280 22.76 60.54 -21.16
N GLY A 281 21.66 60.06 -20.57
CA GLY A 281 21.59 58.79 -19.87
C GLY A 281 22.18 58.82 -18.47
N ARG A 282 22.38 60.01 -17.87
CA ARG A 282 22.85 60.12 -16.47
C ARG A 282 21.67 60.00 -15.53
N ILE A 283 21.89 59.23 -14.45
CA ILE A 283 20.89 59.04 -13.43
C ILE A 283 20.77 60.35 -12.61
N LEU A 284 19.53 60.89 -12.54
CA LEU A 284 19.24 62.16 -11.83
C LEU A 284 19.01 62.04 -10.34
N MET A 285 19.04 60.79 -9.82
CA MET A 285 18.78 60.47 -8.42
C MET A 285 19.98 59.72 -7.84
N THR A 286 20.25 59.91 -6.56
CA THR A 286 21.28 59.14 -5.86
C THR A 286 20.78 57.73 -5.52
N ALA A 287 21.69 56.76 -5.38
CA ALA A 287 21.34 55.39 -4.99
C ALA A 287 20.63 55.35 -3.64
N LYS A 288 20.98 56.24 -2.70
CA LYS A 288 20.32 56.35 -1.38
C LYS A 288 18.86 56.78 -1.49
N GLU A 289 18.60 57.79 -2.32
CA GLU A 289 17.20 58.23 -2.55
C GLU A 289 16.40 57.15 -3.28
N ALA A 290 16.95 56.49 -4.30
CA ALA A 290 16.32 55.38 -5.00
C ALA A 290 15.93 54.25 -4.03
N LYS A 291 16.83 53.91 -3.08
CA LYS A 291 16.56 52.90 -2.07
C LYS A 291 15.44 53.27 -1.11
N VAL A 292 15.37 54.56 -0.71
CA VAL A 292 14.29 55.06 0.15
C VAL A 292 12.94 54.94 -0.55
N TYR A 293 12.85 55.36 -1.82
CA TYR A 293 11.62 55.25 -2.62
C TYR A 293 11.24 53.79 -2.88
N ASP A 294 12.20 52.93 -3.25
CA ASP A 294 11.97 51.51 -3.46
C ASP A 294 11.41 50.84 -2.18
N SER A 295 12.02 51.13 -1.03
CA SER A 295 11.58 50.60 0.27
C SER A 295 10.15 51.09 0.65
N ALA A 296 9.85 52.38 0.40
CA ALA A 296 8.55 52.96 0.66
C ALA A 296 7.44 52.38 -0.23
N ILE A 297 7.78 52.07 -1.50
CA ILE A 297 6.84 51.40 -2.41
C ILE A 297 6.64 49.95 -1.97
N ARG A 298 7.72 49.20 -1.71
CA ARG A 298 7.66 47.77 -1.30
C ARG A 298 6.85 47.57 -0.03
N SER A 299 6.97 48.52 0.94
CA SER A 299 6.23 48.42 2.22
C SER A 299 4.73 48.55 2.07
N ARG A 300 4.23 49.10 0.95
CA ARG A 300 2.82 49.37 0.67
C ARG A 300 2.20 48.44 -0.38
N LEU A 301 3.03 47.57 -1.02
CA LEU A 301 2.55 46.68 -2.03
C LEU A 301 1.77 45.50 -1.41
N PRO A 302 0.64 45.12 -2.02
CA PRO A 302 -0.08 43.92 -1.59
C PRO A 302 0.74 42.66 -1.94
N LYS A 303 0.41 41.54 -1.28
CA LYS A 303 1.01 40.24 -1.61
C LYS A 303 0.81 39.91 -3.10
N GLY A 304 1.86 39.41 -3.76
CA GLY A 304 1.84 39.07 -5.19
C GLY A 304 2.24 40.22 -6.14
N VAL A 305 2.62 41.40 -5.62
CA VAL A 305 3.18 42.50 -6.44
C VAL A 305 4.66 42.70 -6.06
N VAL A 306 5.53 42.63 -7.04
CA VAL A 306 6.97 42.86 -6.89
C VAL A 306 7.36 44.17 -7.53
N ASN A 307 8.04 45.07 -6.79
CA ASN A 307 8.59 46.28 -7.35
C ASN A 307 10.00 46.05 -7.91
N VAL A 308 10.20 46.43 -9.16
CA VAL A 308 11.53 46.41 -9.80
C VAL A 308 11.89 47.86 -10.15
N THR A 309 12.96 48.36 -9.52
CA THR A 309 13.42 49.74 -9.73
C THR A 309 14.68 49.76 -10.62
N THR A 310 14.54 50.27 -11.87
CA THR A 310 15.64 50.34 -12.81
C THR A 310 15.65 51.67 -13.58
N PRO A 311 16.84 52.13 -14.04
CA PRO A 311 16.96 53.31 -14.90
C PRO A 311 16.56 53.04 -16.36
N THR A 312 16.49 51.79 -16.78
CA THR A 312 16.16 51.37 -18.11
C THR A 312 14.70 50.96 -18.19
N LYS A 313 14.09 51.10 -19.38
CA LYS A 313 12.72 50.58 -19.60
C LYS A 313 12.76 49.07 -19.53
N LEU A 314 11.92 48.51 -18.65
CA LEU A 314 11.65 47.07 -18.64
C LEU A 314 10.57 46.80 -19.69
N GLU A 315 10.90 45.92 -20.63
CA GLU A 315 9.88 45.36 -21.53
C GLU A 315 9.38 44.08 -20.86
N ASN A 316 8.08 43.99 -20.75
CA ASN A 316 7.43 42.78 -20.30
C ASN A 316 7.46 41.75 -21.44
N VAL A 317 8.40 40.82 -21.40
CA VAL A 317 8.37 39.66 -22.29
C VAL A 317 7.41 38.66 -21.62
N PRO A 318 6.19 38.47 -22.11
CA PRO A 318 5.32 37.46 -21.56
C PRO A 318 5.98 36.09 -21.78
N LEU A 319 6.29 35.42 -20.67
CA LEU A 319 6.77 34.03 -20.68
C LEU A 319 5.66 33.03 -21.02
N THR A 320 4.49 33.55 -21.36
CA THR A 320 3.36 32.74 -21.85
C THR A 320 3.71 32.21 -23.23
N ASN A 321 4.10 30.97 -23.30
CA ASN A 321 4.10 30.21 -24.53
C ASN A 321 2.63 30.24 -25.05
N SER A 322 2.40 30.82 -26.21
CA SER A 322 1.11 30.86 -26.90
C SER A 322 0.63 29.48 -27.37
N GLY A 323 1.33 28.43 -27.02
CA GLY A 323 0.90 27.05 -27.17
C GLY A 323 0.04 26.64 -25.98
N ASN A 324 -1.18 26.31 -26.25
CA ASN A 324 -2.28 25.94 -25.36
C ASN A 324 -2.07 24.66 -24.53
N THR A 325 -0.89 24.43 -23.99
CA THR A 325 -0.65 23.35 -23.04
C THR A 325 -1.03 23.83 -21.65
N ASN A 326 -2.27 23.57 -21.27
CA ASN A 326 -2.73 23.77 -19.92
C ASN A 326 -1.80 22.97 -18.99
N ALA A 327 -1.17 23.63 -18.03
CA ALA A 327 -0.34 22.95 -17.04
C ALA A 327 -1.16 21.89 -16.28
N LEU A 328 -2.47 22.12 -16.12
CA LEU A 328 -3.44 21.15 -15.58
C LEU A 328 -3.56 19.90 -16.47
N ASP A 329 -3.54 20.04 -17.82
CA ASP A 329 -3.57 18.89 -18.73
C ASP A 329 -2.32 18.01 -18.58
N THR A 330 -1.16 18.63 -18.28
CA THR A 330 0.07 17.89 -18.01
C THR A 330 -0.06 17.08 -16.72
N VAL A 331 -0.62 17.66 -15.67
CA VAL A 331 -0.88 16.92 -14.39
C VAL A 331 -1.85 15.77 -14.64
N LYS A 332 -2.95 16.03 -15.38
CA LYS A 332 -3.94 14.99 -15.71
C LYS A 332 -3.28 13.84 -16.48
N LYS A 333 -2.57 14.13 -17.56
CA LYS A 333 -1.85 13.11 -18.37
C LYS A 333 -0.82 12.34 -17.56
N SER A 334 -0.01 13.01 -16.73
CA SER A 334 0.98 12.34 -15.88
C SER A 334 0.31 11.44 -14.83
N THR A 335 -0.85 11.83 -14.31
CA THR A 335 -1.63 11.04 -13.36
C THR A 335 -2.27 9.83 -14.04
N GLU A 336 -2.82 9.99 -15.23
CA GLU A 336 -3.38 8.91 -16.05
C GLU A 336 -2.29 7.88 -16.41
N GLN A 337 -1.11 8.36 -16.81
CA GLN A 337 0.05 7.49 -17.10
C GLN A 337 0.44 6.69 -15.86
N LEU A 338 0.52 7.32 -14.68
CA LEU A 338 0.82 6.64 -13.43
C LEU A 338 -0.17 5.49 -13.15
N PHE A 339 -1.49 5.71 -13.29
CA PHE A 339 -2.47 4.66 -13.07
C PHE A 339 -2.41 3.56 -14.13
N PHE A 340 -2.05 3.91 -15.37
CA PHE A 340 -1.82 2.95 -16.42
C PHE A 340 -0.62 2.04 -16.08
N ASP A 341 0.49 2.60 -15.62
CA ASP A 341 1.72 1.88 -15.27
C ASP A 341 1.54 1.03 -14.00
N VAL A 342 0.79 1.52 -13.02
CA VAL A 342 0.38 0.74 -11.84
C VAL A 342 -0.61 -0.36 -12.21
N GLY A 343 -1.36 -0.19 -13.30
CA GLY A 343 -2.39 -1.14 -13.75
C GLY A 343 -3.69 -1.10 -12.95
N THR A 344 -3.90 -0.06 -12.12
CA THR A 344 -5.12 0.13 -11.32
C THR A 344 -6.17 0.96 -12.06
N PRO A 345 -7.48 0.77 -11.80
CA PRO A 345 -8.52 1.54 -12.46
C PRO A 345 -8.53 3.00 -12.01
N ALA A 346 -8.07 3.92 -12.87
CA ALA A 346 -8.03 5.35 -12.63
C ALA A 346 -9.35 5.98 -12.12
N PRO A 347 -10.56 5.51 -12.53
CA PRO A 347 -11.82 6.03 -12.00
C PRO A 347 -11.99 5.90 -10.49
N LEU A 348 -11.38 4.92 -9.83
CA LEU A 348 -11.42 4.80 -8.37
C LEU A 348 -10.65 5.91 -7.64
N PHE A 349 -9.78 6.61 -8.36
CA PHE A 349 -8.89 7.65 -7.81
C PHE A 349 -9.20 9.04 -8.38
N GLY A 350 -10.34 9.22 -9.05
CA GLY A 350 -10.78 10.50 -9.60
C GLY A 350 -10.42 10.73 -11.07
N GLY A 351 -10.12 9.67 -11.82
CA GLY A 351 -9.98 9.71 -13.29
C GLY A 351 -11.32 9.85 -14.02
N ASP A 352 -11.26 9.94 -15.36
CA ASP A 352 -12.45 10.04 -16.19
C ASP A 352 -13.38 8.83 -16.04
N THR A 353 -14.68 9.07 -16.21
CA THR A 353 -15.71 8.03 -16.09
C THR A 353 -15.54 6.96 -17.16
N THR A 354 -15.32 5.74 -16.72
CA THR A 354 -15.27 4.53 -17.56
C THR A 354 -16.52 3.68 -17.30
N SER A 355 -16.83 2.78 -18.21
CA SER A 355 -17.91 1.80 -18.00
C SER A 355 -17.73 1.04 -16.68
N ALA A 356 -18.80 0.93 -15.88
CA ALA A 356 -18.79 0.22 -14.60
C ALA A 356 -18.29 -1.25 -14.73
N ASN A 357 -18.56 -1.90 -15.86
CA ASN A 357 -18.08 -3.25 -16.13
C ASN A 357 -16.55 -3.33 -16.27
N ILE A 358 -15.94 -2.33 -16.91
CA ILE A 358 -14.48 -2.25 -17.06
C ILE A 358 -13.84 -2.07 -15.68
N VAL A 359 -14.39 -1.18 -14.86
CA VAL A 359 -13.90 -0.96 -13.49
C VAL A 359 -14.02 -2.25 -12.67
N LYS A 360 -15.18 -2.93 -12.72
CA LYS A 360 -15.39 -4.20 -12.02
C LYS A 360 -14.39 -5.27 -12.46
N THR A 361 -14.16 -5.42 -13.76
CA THR A 361 -13.19 -6.39 -14.32
C THR A 361 -11.77 -6.07 -13.89
N SER A 362 -11.39 -4.79 -13.87
CA SER A 362 -10.08 -4.36 -13.40
C SER A 362 -9.87 -4.66 -11.91
N ILE A 363 -10.87 -4.38 -11.07
CA ILE A 363 -10.83 -4.74 -9.64
C ILE A 363 -10.68 -6.26 -9.45
N GLN A 364 -11.40 -7.07 -10.25
CA GLN A 364 -11.29 -8.52 -10.19
C GLN A 364 -9.88 -9.01 -10.60
N LYS A 365 -9.26 -8.39 -11.61
CA LYS A 365 -7.87 -8.68 -12.00
C LYS A 365 -6.91 -8.40 -10.85
N ASP A 366 -7.04 -7.22 -10.22
CA ASP A 366 -6.18 -6.81 -9.10
C ASP A 366 -6.39 -7.72 -7.88
N ALA A 367 -7.64 -8.07 -7.57
CA ALA A 367 -7.97 -9.01 -6.51
C ALA A 367 -7.37 -10.40 -6.77
N ASN A 368 -7.43 -10.90 -8.02
CA ASN A 368 -6.81 -12.17 -8.40
C ASN A 368 -5.29 -12.14 -8.26
N TRP A 369 -4.65 -11.01 -8.56
CA TRP A 369 -3.21 -10.84 -8.31
C TRP A 369 -2.89 -11.02 -6.82
N VAL A 370 -3.69 -10.39 -5.94
CA VAL A 370 -3.53 -10.54 -4.48
C VAL A 370 -3.74 -11.99 -4.05
N TYR A 371 -4.80 -12.64 -4.52
CA TYR A 371 -5.09 -14.05 -4.16
C TYR A 371 -3.99 -15.02 -4.61
N THR A 372 -3.31 -14.69 -5.70
CA THR A 372 -2.26 -15.56 -6.26
C THR A 372 -0.92 -15.34 -5.57
N ASN A 373 -0.60 -14.10 -5.16
CA ASN A 373 0.72 -13.77 -4.62
C ASN A 373 0.73 -13.75 -3.08
N LEU A 374 -0.31 -13.20 -2.43
CA LEU A 374 -0.34 -13.03 -0.99
C LEU A 374 -0.85 -14.28 -0.25
N PHE A 375 -2.00 -14.84 -0.68
CA PHE A 375 -2.63 -15.92 0.06
C PHE A 375 -1.76 -17.16 0.23
N PRO A 376 -1.00 -17.64 -0.79
CA PRO A 376 -0.10 -18.76 -0.59
C PRO A 376 0.98 -18.50 0.45
N LEU A 377 1.51 -17.26 0.54
CA LEU A 377 2.51 -16.90 1.55
C LEU A 377 1.93 -16.96 2.96
N LEU A 378 0.75 -16.37 3.15
CA LEU A 378 0.05 -16.41 4.44
C LEU A 378 -0.39 -17.83 4.80
N GLU A 379 -0.96 -18.58 3.84
CA GLU A 379 -1.38 -19.97 4.04
C GLU A 379 -0.17 -20.85 4.43
N ASN A 380 0.95 -20.74 3.77
CA ASN A 380 2.16 -21.50 4.10
C ASN A 380 2.65 -21.17 5.51
N TYR A 381 2.69 -19.88 5.86
CA TYR A 381 3.09 -19.45 7.19
C TYR A 381 2.15 -20.02 8.26
N TYR A 382 0.85 -19.76 8.18
CA TYR A 382 -0.10 -20.24 9.20
C TYR A 382 -0.25 -21.77 9.20
N ASN A 383 -0.06 -22.45 8.07
CA ASN A 383 -0.03 -23.91 8.02
C ASN A 383 1.21 -24.48 8.74
N SER A 384 2.36 -23.78 8.68
CA SER A 384 3.53 -24.18 9.46
C SER A 384 3.30 -24.03 10.97
N GLU A 385 2.52 -23.04 11.37
CA GLU A 385 2.13 -22.82 12.77
C GLU A 385 1.08 -23.84 13.25
N ILE A 386 0.05 -24.13 12.41
CA ILE A 386 -0.93 -25.18 12.69
C ILE A 386 -0.27 -26.54 12.90
N ALA A 387 0.78 -26.84 12.13
CA ALA A 387 1.51 -28.10 12.24
C ALA A 387 2.21 -28.30 13.62
N GLN A 388 2.42 -27.22 14.37
CA GLN A 388 2.99 -27.27 15.74
C GLN A 388 1.91 -27.50 16.81
N VAL A 389 0.62 -27.32 16.49
CA VAL A 389 -0.47 -27.57 17.42
C VAL A 389 -0.62 -29.07 17.65
N LYS A 390 -0.61 -29.48 18.92
CA LYS A 390 -0.78 -30.90 19.30
C LYS A 390 -2.21 -31.34 19.04
N THR A 391 -2.42 -32.17 18.02
CA THR A 391 -3.70 -32.78 17.67
C THR A 391 -3.77 -34.23 18.15
N LYS A 392 -4.97 -34.71 18.51
CA LYS A 392 -5.25 -36.09 18.93
C LYS A 392 -5.68 -36.96 17.77
N GLY A 393 -6.30 -36.35 16.77
CA GLY A 393 -6.75 -37.03 15.55
C GLY A 393 -5.62 -37.29 14.59
N LYS A 394 -5.92 -38.12 13.56
CA LYS A 394 -4.96 -38.49 12.50
C LYS A 394 -5.02 -37.56 11.27
N ALA A 395 -5.90 -36.56 11.29
CA ALA A 395 -6.05 -35.61 10.20
C ALA A 395 -4.97 -34.55 10.25
N LYS A 396 -4.47 -34.15 9.09
CA LYS A 396 -3.74 -32.89 8.95
C LYS A 396 -4.72 -31.76 8.70
N TRP A 397 -4.38 -30.59 9.16
CA TRP A 397 -5.26 -29.42 9.04
C TRP A 397 -4.56 -28.34 8.24
N ALA A 398 -5.34 -27.55 7.53
CA ALA A 398 -4.84 -26.43 6.76
C ALA A 398 -5.81 -25.25 6.81
N ILE A 399 -5.26 -24.04 6.92
CA ILE A 399 -5.97 -22.80 6.69
C ILE A 399 -6.09 -22.57 5.18
N LYS A 400 -7.23 -22.03 4.76
CA LYS A 400 -7.47 -21.53 3.42
C LYS A 400 -8.17 -20.18 3.48
N PHE A 401 -7.54 -19.16 2.85
CA PHE A 401 -8.17 -17.87 2.69
C PHE A 401 -9.30 -17.93 1.65
N VAL A 402 -10.39 -17.23 1.94
CA VAL A 402 -11.52 -17.10 1.03
C VAL A 402 -11.15 -16.07 -0.04
N ARG A 403 -11.21 -16.50 -1.31
CA ARG A 403 -10.99 -15.59 -2.45
C ARG A 403 -12.18 -14.66 -2.60
N GLN A 404 -12.14 -13.54 -1.90
CA GLN A 404 -13.23 -12.59 -1.79
C GLN A 404 -12.68 -11.18 -1.66
N SER A 405 -13.26 -10.24 -2.42
CA SER A 405 -12.89 -8.84 -2.39
C SER A 405 -13.93 -8.02 -1.64
N THR A 406 -13.47 -6.98 -0.94
CA THR A 406 -14.35 -5.99 -0.31
C THR A 406 -15.25 -5.27 -1.32
N PHE A 407 -14.80 -5.13 -2.56
CA PHE A 407 -15.54 -4.46 -3.63
C PHE A 407 -16.57 -5.36 -4.33
N THR A 408 -16.41 -6.69 -4.25
CA THR A 408 -17.32 -7.67 -4.87
C THR A 408 -18.02 -8.54 -3.82
N LEU A 409 -17.95 -8.17 -2.55
CA LEU A 409 -18.41 -8.94 -1.40
C LEU A 409 -19.81 -9.54 -1.59
N LYS A 410 -20.75 -8.73 -2.06
CA LYS A 410 -22.14 -9.18 -2.27
C LYS A 410 -22.24 -10.31 -3.29
N ASP A 411 -21.53 -10.20 -4.40
CA ASP A 411 -21.54 -11.20 -5.47
C ASP A 411 -20.83 -12.48 -5.01
N ASP A 412 -19.71 -12.34 -4.28
CA ASP A 412 -18.92 -13.46 -3.77
C ASP A 412 -19.69 -14.25 -2.68
N VAL A 413 -20.40 -13.57 -1.78
CA VAL A 413 -21.26 -14.20 -0.77
C VAL A 413 -22.45 -14.89 -1.44
N ALA A 414 -23.06 -14.27 -2.46
CA ALA A 414 -24.16 -14.90 -3.21
C ALA A 414 -23.69 -16.20 -3.89
N LEU A 415 -22.50 -16.20 -4.51
CA LEU A 415 -21.91 -17.41 -5.10
C LEU A 415 -21.69 -18.51 -4.07
N GLN A 416 -21.19 -18.19 -2.88
CA GLN A 416 -21.01 -19.17 -1.80
C GLN A 416 -22.37 -19.71 -1.30
N LYS A 417 -23.39 -18.87 -1.23
CA LYS A 417 -24.76 -19.27 -0.90
C LYS A 417 -25.34 -20.23 -1.95
N ASP A 418 -25.14 -19.92 -3.22
CA ASP A 418 -25.61 -20.80 -4.31
C ASP A 418 -24.91 -22.16 -4.26
N GLN A 419 -23.61 -22.20 -3.96
CA GLN A 419 -22.86 -23.44 -3.77
C GLN A 419 -23.43 -24.32 -2.66
N LEU A 420 -24.03 -23.75 -1.59
CA LEU A 420 -24.66 -24.53 -0.54
C LEU A 420 -25.83 -25.37 -1.06
N SER A 421 -26.61 -24.87 -2.03
CA SER A 421 -27.72 -25.61 -2.63
C SER A 421 -27.27 -26.86 -3.40
N TYR A 422 -26.00 -26.90 -3.83
CA TYR A 422 -25.35 -28.04 -4.48
C TYR A 422 -24.45 -28.87 -3.54
N GLY A 423 -24.59 -28.69 -2.21
CA GLY A 423 -23.78 -29.43 -1.24
C GLY A 423 -22.43 -28.82 -0.90
N GLY A 424 -22.24 -27.54 -1.17
CA GLY A 424 -21.02 -26.80 -0.79
C GLY A 424 -20.80 -26.72 0.72
N SER A 425 -19.59 -26.28 1.12
CA SER A 425 -19.19 -26.20 2.53
C SER A 425 -19.89 -25.07 3.27
N ARG A 426 -20.61 -25.41 4.34
CA ARG A 426 -21.22 -24.43 5.27
C ARG A 426 -20.17 -23.56 5.95
N LEU A 427 -19.01 -24.14 6.31
CA LEU A 427 -17.90 -23.40 6.92
C LEU A 427 -17.33 -22.34 5.98
N ASN A 428 -17.20 -22.65 4.69
CA ASN A 428 -16.76 -21.66 3.71
C ASN A 428 -17.76 -20.51 3.57
N TYR A 429 -19.05 -20.80 3.57
CA TYR A 429 -20.10 -19.78 3.50
C TYR A 429 -20.08 -18.88 4.72
N LEU A 430 -19.97 -19.43 5.94
CA LEU A 430 -19.87 -18.65 7.17
C LEU A 430 -18.59 -17.81 7.20
N ALA A 431 -17.46 -18.38 6.78
CA ALA A 431 -16.21 -17.62 6.64
C ALA A 431 -16.35 -16.48 5.62
N ALA A 432 -17.01 -16.69 4.46
CA ALA A 432 -17.26 -15.64 3.48
C ALA A 432 -18.15 -14.51 4.05
N ASN A 433 -19.02 -14.79 5.03
CA ASN A 433 -19.78 -13.78 5.75
C ASN A 433 -18.98 -13.08 6.87
N GLY A 434 -17.71 -13.42 7.05
CA GLY A 434 -16.81 -12.74 7.97
C GLY A 434 -16.58 -13.42 9.30
N PHE A 435 -17.23 -14.57 9.56
CA PHE A 435 -17.02 -15.32 10.81
C PHE A 435 -15.65 -16.01 10.82
N SER A 436 -14.91 -15.88 11.90
CA SER A 436 -13.72 -16.70 12.14
C SER A 436 -14.12 -18.13 12.56
N PRO A 437 -13.24 -19.13 12.39
CA PRO A 437 -13.54 -20.50 12.82
C PRO A 437 -13.92 -20.64 14.31
N SER A 438 -13.29 -19.88 15.20
CA SER A 438 -13.59 -19.85 16.64
C SER A 438 -14.96 -19.22 16.93
N GLU A 439 -15.30 -18.12 16.25
CA GLU A 439 -16.61 -17.48 16.33
C GLU A 439 -17.72 -18.41 15.88
N ILE A 440 -17.52 -19.14 14.76
CA ILE A 440 -18.50 -20.11 14.27
C ILE A 440 -18.83 -21.15 15.34
N VAL A 441 -17.79 -21.74 15.95
CA VAL A 441 -17.99 -22.76 17.00
C VAL A 441 -18.68 -22.18 18.21
N SER A 442 -18.20 -21.03 18.70
CA SER A 442 -18.69 -20.40 19.92
C SER A 442 -20.14 -19.93 19.74
N GLN A 443 -20.44 -19.23 18.65
CA GLN A 443 -21.76 -18.66 18.41
C GLN A 443 -22.81 -19.74 18.17
N LEU A 444 -22.54 -20.69 17.27
CA LEU A 444 -23.52 -21.78 17.00
C LEU A 444 -23.78 -22.67 18.24
N SER A 445 -22.73 -22.95 19.03
CA SER A 445 -22.90 -23.70 20.28
C SER A 445 -23.72 -22.92 21.31
N PHE A 446 -23.49 -21.61 21.42
CA PHE A 446 -24.27 -20.75 22.32
C PHE A 446 -25.73 -20.64 21.89
N GLU A 447 -26.00 -20.44 20.60
CA GLU A 447 -27.34 -20.34 20.04
C GLU A 447 -28.14 -21.65 20.26
N GLN A 448 -27.52 -22.81 20.00
CA GLN A 448 -28.19 -24.10 20.13
C GLN A 448 -28.30 -24.54 21.58
N GLN A 449 -27.22 -24.48 22.37
CA GLN A 449 -27.18 -25.13 23.68
C GLN A 449 -27.61 -24.20 24.82
N ALA A 450 -27.28 -22.91 24.76
CA ALA A 450 -27.59 -21.99 25.84
C ALA A 450 -28.91 -21.22 25.60
N LEU A 451 -29.16 -20.81 24.37
CA LEU A 451 -30.39 -20.05 24.05
C LEU A 451 -31.54 -20.92 23.55
N GLY A 452 -31.27 -22.11 23.00
CA GLY A 452 -32.31 -22.96 22.41
C GLY A 452 -33.08 -22.24 21.29
N ILE A 453 -32.36 -21.47 20.44
CA ILE A 453 -32.99 -20.61 19.41
C ILE A 453 -33.87 -21.44 18.46
N ASP A 454 -33.47 -22.67 18.13
CA ASP A 454 -34.22 -23.55 17.24
C ASP A 454 -35.61 -23.88 17.78
N ASP A 455 -35.78 -23.94 19.12
CA ASP A 455 -37.04 -24.15 19.78
C ASP A 455 -37.91 -22.88 19.83
N LEU A 456 -37.30 -21.71 19.76
CA LEU A 456 -37.95 -20.39 19.81
C LEU A 456 -38.36 -19.88 18.42
N MET A 457 -37.66 -20.30 17.37
CA MET A 457 -37.90 -19.83 16.00
C MET A 457 -38.64 -20.87 15.17
N ILE A 458 -39.89 -20.55 14.82
CA ILE A 458 -40.63 -21.32 13.83
C ILE A 458 -40.04 -21.03 12.44
N VAL A 459 -39.12 -21.86 12.00
CA VAL A 459 -38.55 -21.78 10.64
C VAL A 459 -39.63 -22.25 9.67
N LYS A 460 -40.12 -21.36 8.79
CA LYS A 460 -41.02 -21.78 7.71
C LYS A 460 -40.31 -22.81 6.85
N PRO A 461 -40.85 -24.02 6.65
CA PRO A 461 -40.23 -25.02 5.81
C PRO A 461 -40.10 -24.49 4.39
N THR A 462 -38.88 -24.52 3.86
CA THR A 462 -38.61 -24.27 2.44
C THR A 462 -38.61 -25.63 1.73
N SER A 463 -38.74 -25.63 0.39
CA SER A 463 -38.76 -26.88 -0.39
C SER A 463 -37.51 -27.77 -0.18
N ASN A 464 -36.48 -27.29 0.46
CA ASN A 464 -35.23 -28.00 0.79
C ASN A 464 -35.21 -28.52 2.25
N THR A 465 -36.20 -28.20 3.08
CA THR A 465 -36.26 -28.58 4.51
C THR A 465 -37.23 -29.75 4.79
N ILE A 466 -37.93 -30.20 3.77
CA ILE A 466 -38.83 -31.36 3.91
C ILE A 466 -38.00 -32.65 3.96
N SER A 467 -37.94 -33.30 5.12
CA SER A 467 -37.23 -34.58 5.24
C SER A 467 -38.04 -35.69 4.55
N ALA A 468 -37.34 -36.74 4.07
CA ALA A 468 -37.99 -37.87 3.40
C ALA A 468 -39.01 -38.60 4.31
N SER A 469 -38.92 -38.46 5.64
CA SER A 469 -39.86 -38.99 6.63
C SER A 469 -41.16 -38.19 6.67
N GLU A 470 -41.13 -36.87 6.50
CA GLU A 470 -42.33 -36.03 6.48
C GLU A 470 -43.14 -36.21 5.19
N VAL A 471 -42.46 -36.56 4.09
CA VAL A 471 -43.11 -36.87 2.80
C VAL A 471 -43.87 -38.21 2.84
N SER A 472 -43.52 -39.11 3.76
CA SER A 472 -44.20 -40.41 3.89
C SER A 472 -45.49 -40.35 4.71
N GLU A 473 -45.67 -39.34 5.60
CA GLU A 473 -46.91 -39.14 6.38
C GLU A 473 -47.92 -38.24 5.64
N GLN A 474 -47.50 -37.34 4.79
CA GLN A 474 -48.38 -36.63 3.86
C GLN A 474 -48.53 -37.47 2.61
N GLY A 475 -49.66 -38.14 2.48
CA GLY A 475 -49.96 -38.99 1.32
C GLY A 475 -49.55 -38.36 0.00
N ARG A 476 -48.78 -39.12 -0.78
CA ARG A 476 -48.39 -38.72 -2.14
C ARG A 476 -49.64 -38.57 -2.98
N GLY A 477 -49.99 -37.36 -3.28
CA GLY A 477 -51.05 -37.09 -4.23
C GLY A 477 -51.85 -35.83 -3.90
N ARG A 478 -52.40 -35.24 -4.94
CA ARG A 478 -53.40 -34.20 -4.88
C ARG A 478 -54.57 -34.71 -4.00
N PRO A 479 -55.14 -33.93 -3.08
CA PRO A 479 -56.29 -34.35 -2.31
C PRO A 479 -57.37 -34.88 -3.25
N VAL A 480 -57.85 -36.09 -2.97
CA VAL A 480 -58.98 -36.68 -3.72
C VAL A 480 -60.15 -35.72 -3.53
N THR A 481 -60.63 -35.16 -4.61
CA THR A 481 -61.85 -34.33 -4.58
C THR A 481 -63.03 -35.25 -4.49
N ASP A 482 -63.99 -34.99 -3.58
CA ASP A 482 -65.22 -35.75 -3.39
C ASP A 482 -66.11 -35.76 -4.66
N ASN A 483 -65.80 -34.97 -5.66
CA ASN A 483 -66.43 -34.94 -6.99
C ASN A 483 -65.38 -34.84 -8.12
N PRO A 484 -64.89 -35.99 -8.62
CA PRO A 484 -64.02 -36.00 -9.78
C PRO A 484 -64.73 -35.55 -11.06
N THR A 485 -64.07 -34.68 -11.85
CA THR A 485 -64.52 -34.34 -13.21
C THR A 485 -63.97 -35.37 -14.17
N ASP A 486 -64.54 -35.52 -15.39
CA ASP A 486 -64.14 -36.46 -16.44
C ASP A 486 -62.65 -36.41 -16.83
N ASP A 487 -61.98 -35.31 -16.57
CA ASP A 487 -60.54 -35.14 -16.81
C ASP A 487 -59.67 -35.77 -15.69
N THR A 488 -60.23 -36.03 -14.49
CA THR A 488 -59.50 -36.60 -13.35
C THR A 488 -59.41 -38.13 -13.47
N ASP A 489 -60.45 -38.79 -14.09
CA ASP A 489 -60.47 -40.22 -14.30
C ASP A 489 -59.56 -40.76 -15.41
N ARG A 490 -59.08 -39.86 -16.31
CA ARG A 490 -58.16 -40.23 -17.41
C ARG A 490 -56.72 -40.44 -16.98
N LEU A 491 -56.31 -39.93 -15.84
CA LEU A 491 -54.92 -40.02 -15.36
C LEU A 491 -54.66 -41.23 -14.47
N ASP A 492 -55.72 -41.90 -13.97
CA ASP A 492 -55.59 -43.07 -13.08
C ASP A 492 -55.72 -44.44 -13.83
N GLY A 493 -55.90 -44.41 -15.16
CA GLY A 493 -56.22 -45.59 -15.96
C GLY A 493 -55.08 -46.21 -16.76
N GLU A 494 -53.87 -45.71 -16.74
CA GLU A 494 -52.71 -46.35 -17.41
C GLU A 494 -51.65 -46.81 -16.41
N LYS A 495 -51.74 -48.10 -16.12
CA LYS A 495 -50.62 -48.87 -15.59
C LYS A 495 -50.00 -49.66 -16.73
#